data_ca5e88ac188ed87922b3770bae40b6cd
#
_entry.id   ca5e88ac188ed87922b3770bae40b6cd
#
_cell.length_a   1.000
_cell.length_b   1.000
_cell.length_c   1.000
_cell.angle_alpha   90.00
_cell.angle_beta   90.00
_cell.angle_gamma   90.00
#
_symmetry.space_group_name_H-M   'P 1'
#
loop_
_entity.id
_entity.type
_entity.pdbx_description
1 polymer ?
#
loop_
_entity_poly.entity_id
_entity_poly.type
_entity_poly.pdbx_seq_one_letter_code
_entity_poly.pdbx_strand_id
1 'polypeptide(L)'
;MRTVTTAGFAFVEFVCTEPEGLVALFGKLGFKAHGQHAQTGAVLLRQNEAALIVNPAPNPFRDVHGASARAIAIHVDDAANALARALAGGARRATPAEFGAFVIDAPAIVGIGDSLVYFVDHDIESVFSTPYRPGQPVAVAEAAIRAIDHTSNIVRPENLDYWADFYKDTFAFVQKQYLDVKGRQTGMRARSMVSPCGKVSIPIAAAAHDQPGALNQNDEFIRDYRGEGIQHIAFLSSDIGQTIAAMEAAGIGFMDAPPAAYYRNLDARVPGHGLHLERIERRGILVDGKRGGRILLQRFTRRQIGPIFFEIIERRGEDGFGEGNFKALFESQEQDQVRRGSLDAA
;
A
#
# COMPACT_ATOMS: atom_id res chain seq x y z
N MET A 1 27.48 -12.68 7.46
CA MET A 1 26.87 -11.90 6.37
C MET A 1 26.96 -10.43 6.71
N ARG A 2 27.22 -9.59 5.71
CA ARG A 2 27.24 -8.13 5.88
C ARG A 2 25.84 -7.62 6.19
N THR A 3 25.72 -6.51 6.92
CA THR A 3 24.42 -5.86 7.14
C THR A 3 23.87 -5.36 5.81
N VAL A 4 22.60 -5.64 5.51
CA VAL A 4 21.92 -5.12 4.34
C VAL A 4 21.37 -3.73 4.67
N THR A 5 21.69 -2.75 3.84
CA THR A 5 21.15 -1.40 3.94
C THR A 5 19.99 -1.27 2.96
N THR A 6 18.82 -0.87 3.46
CA THR A 6 17.66 -0.56 2.61
C THR A 6 17.58 0.94 2.38
N ALA A 7 16.99 1.39 1.24
CA ALA A 7 16.89 2.81 0.91
C ALA A 7 15.48 3.27 0.52
N GLY A 8 14.48 2.42 0.63
CA GLY A 8 13.08 2.69 0.30
C GLY A 8 12.49 1.67 -0.66
N PHE A 9 11.24 1.90 -1.08
CA PHE A 9 10.64 1.12 -2.15
C PHE A 9 11.21 1.53 -3.51
N ALA A 10 11.58 0.55 -4.34
CA ALA A 10 11.94 0.78 -5.73
C ALA A 10 10.70 0.87 -6.62
N PHE A 11 9.74 -0.04 -6.43
CA PHE A 11 8.44 -0.01 -7.10
C PHE A 11 7.43 -0.96 -6.43
N VAL A 12 6.15 -0.83 -6.85
CA VAL A 12 5.12 -1.87 -6.68
C VAL A 12 4.73 -2.37 -8.07
N GLU A 13 4.72 -3.70 -8.27
CA GLU A 13 4.30 -4.35 -9.51
C GLU A 13 2.84 -4.78 -9.40
N PHE A 14 2.04 -4.37 -10.39
CA PHE A 14 0.66 -4.81 -10.59
C PHE A 14 0.58 -5.73 -11.80
N VAL A 15 -0.13 -6.84 -11.67
CA VAL A 15 -0.43 -7.74 -12.77
C VAL A 15 -1.85 -7.54 -13.27
N CYS A 16 -2.07 -7.72 -14.57
CA CYS A 16 -3.39 -7.64 -15.21
C CYS A 16 -3.37 -8.32 -16.58
N THR A 17 -4.54 -8.51 -17.18
CA THR A 17 -4.65 -8.95 -18.58
C THR A 17 -4.61 -7.79 -19.56
N GLU A 18 -5.18 -6.65 -19.16
CA GLU A 18 -5.32 -5.46 -19.99
C GLU A 18 -4.66 -4.25 -19.30
N PRO A 19 -3.43 -3.88 -19.71
CA PRO A 19 -2.66 -2.87 -19.01
C PRO A 19 -3.24 -1.45 -19.15
N GLU A 20 -3.93 -1.13 -20.23
CA GLU A 20 -4.42 0.22 -20.50
C GLU A 20 -5.35 0.74 -19.39
N GLY A 21 -6.22 -0.12 -18.84
CA GLY A 21 -7.12 0.23 -17.74
C GLY A 21 -6.37 0.63 -16.47
N LEU A 22 -5.34 -0.12 -16.08
CA LEU A 22 -4.51 0.21 -14.92
C LEU A 22 -3.62 1.43 -15.18
N VAL A 23 -3.05 1.57 -16.37
CA VAL A 23 -2.26 2.75 -16.73
C VAL A 23 -3.14 4.01 -16.67
N ALA A 24 -4.37 3.95 -17.16
CA ALA A 24 -5.33 5.06 -17.07
C ALA A 24 -5.71 5.36 -15.60
N LEU A 25 -5.94 4.34 -14.78
CA LEU A 25 -6.20 4.50 -13.35
C LEU A 25 -5.02 5.19 -12.64
N PHE A 26 -3.80 4.74 -12.89
CA PHE A 26 -2.60 5.35 -12.29
C PHE A 26 -2.34 6.76 -12.81
N GLY A 27 -2.74 7.08 -14.07
CA GLY A 27 -2.78 8.44 -14.57
C GLY A 27 -3.69 9.34 -13.73
N LYS A 28 -4.87 8.88 -13.34
CA LYS A 28 -5.78 9.61 -12.43
C LYS A 28 -5.19 9.81 -11.02
N LEU A 29 -4.24 8.97 -10.60
CA LEU A 29 -3.47 9.15 -9.37
C LEU A 29 -2.23 10.05 -9.57
N GLY A 30 -1.96 10.50 -10.79
CA GLY A 30 -0.87 11.42 -11.13
C GLY A 30 0.41 10.77 -11.66
N PHE A 31 0.41 9.44 -11.89
CA PHE A 31 1.57 8.75 -12.45
C PHE A 31 1.63 8.90 -13.97
N LYS A 32 2.82 9.16 -14.48
CA LYS A 32 3.10 9.23 -15.93
C LYS A 32 3.77 7.96 -16.39
N ALA A 33 3.35 7.43 -17.54
CA ALA A 33 4.06 6.35 -18.19
C ALA A 33 5.46 6.85 -18.62
N HIS A 34 6.49 6.16 -18.14
CA HIS A 34 7.89 6.45 -18.42
C HIS A 34 8.39 5.65 -19.62
N GLY A 35 8.07 4.34 -19.66
CA GLY A 35 8.45 3.46 -20.74
C GLY A 35 7.86 2.08 -20.61
N GLN A 36 8.15 1.23 -21.59
CA GLN A 36 7.65 -0.15 -21.68
C GLN A 36 8.82 -1.13 -21.83
N HIS A 37 8.72 -2.27 -21.16
CA HIS A 37 9.63 -3.38 -21.30
C HIS A 37 9.38 -4.11 -22.63
N ALA A 38 10.41 -4.22 -23.47
CA ALA A 38 10.26 -4.71 -24.85
C ALA A 38 9.74 -6.15 -24.96
N GLN A 39 10.08 -7.03 -24.02
CA GLN A 39 9.72 -8.46 -24.06
C GLN A 39 8.41 -8.76 -23.36
N THR A 40 8.17 -8.18 -22.17
CA THR A 40 7.00 -8.49 -21.34
C THR A 40 5.81 -7.59 -21.60
N GLY A 41 6.03 -6.45 -22.25
CA GLY A 41 5.02 -5.41 -22.41
C GLY A 41 4.70 -4.66 -21.11
N ALA A 42 5.44 -4.91 -20.04
CA ALA A 42 5.22 -4.22 -18.77
C ALA A 42 5.52 -2.72 -18.89
N VAL A 43 4.66 -1.89 -18.29
CA VAL A 43 4.76 -0.42 -18.36
C VAL A 43 5.24 0.11 -17.02
N LEU A 44 6.34 0.86 -17.03
CA LEU A 44 6.82 1.62 -15.88
C LEU A 44 6.10 2.98 -15.84
N LEU A 45 5.50 3.29 -14.68
CA LEU A 45 4.91 4.59 -14.41
C LEU A 45 5.63 5.24 -13.23
N ARG A 46 5.80 6.56 -13.31
CA ARG A 46 6.49 7.32 -12.25
C ARG A 46 5.76 8.58 -11.86
N GLN A 47 5.95 8.92 -10.58
CA GLN A 47 5.73 10.25 -10.06
C GLN A 47 6.78 10.51 -8.94
N ASN A 48 7.74 11.37 -9.23
CA ASN A 48 8.92 11.60 -8.38
C ASN A 48 9.63 10.27 -8.03
N GLU A 49 9.81 9.95 -6.74
CA GLU A 49 10.45 8.71 -6.30
C GLU A 49 9.49 7.49 -6.35
N ALA A 50 8.18 7.73 -6.47
CA ALA A 50 7.21 6.63 -6.55
C ALA A 50 7.22 6.00 -7.94
N ALA A 51 7.36 4.69 -8.01
CA ALA A 51 7.29 3.92 -9.23
C ALA A 51 6.29 2.77 -9.13
N LEU A 52 5.51 2.59 -10.18
CA LEU A 52 4.58 1.47 -10.35
C LEU A 52 4.90 0.75 -11.67
N ILE A 53 4.76 -0.56 -11.68
CA ILE A 53 4.89 -1.36 -12.90
C ILE A 53 3.57 -2.06 -13.16
N VAL A 54 3.02 -1.91 -14.36
CA VAL A 54 1.85 -2.65 -14.84
C VAL A 54 2.33 -3.75 -15.77
N ASN A 55 2.21 -5.01 -15.34
CA ASN A 55 2.71 -6.19 -16.02
C ASN A 55 1.57 -7.03 -16.61
N PRO A 56 1.40 -7.06 -17.94
CA PRO A 56 0.40 -7.90 -18.60
C PRO A 56 0.86 -9.34 -18.85
N ALA A 57 2.13 -9.68 -18.60
CA ALA A 57 2.64 -11.01 -18.88
C ALA A 57 1.92 -12.10 -18.08
N PRO A 58 1.64 -13.27 -18.68
CA PRO A 58 1.03 -14.39 -17.98
C PRO A 58 1.84 -14.82 -16.76
N ASN A 59 1.18 -15.04 -15.65
CA ASN A 59 1.80 -15.56 -14.43
C ASN A 59 0.76 -16.21 -13.50
N PRO A 60 1.14 -17.20 -12.67
CA PRO A 60 0.22 -17.92 -11.79
C PRO A 60 -0.48 -17.02 -10.77
N PHE A 61 0.19 -15.98 -10.29
CA PHE A 61 -0.38 -15.05 -9.31
C PHE A 61 -1.63 -14.34 -9.87
N ARG A 62 -1.55 -13.85 -11.12
CA ARG A 62 -2.68 -13.23 -11.81
C ARG A 62 -3.84 -14.22 -12.02
N ASP A 63 -3.55 -15.48 -12.28
CA ASP A 63 -4.58 -16.50 -12.52
C ASP A 63 -5.41 -16.76 -11.26
N VAL A 64 -4.80 -16.58 -10.07
CA VAL A 64 -5.49 -16.68 -8.77
C VAL A 64 -6.20 -15.37 -8.41
N HIS A 65 -5.49 -14.24 -8.46
CA HIS A 65 -5.95 -12.98 -7.87
C HIS A 65 -6.58 -11.99 -8.86
N GLY A 66 -6.48 -12.27 -10.17
CA GLY A 66 -6.86 -11.30 -11.20
C GLY A 66 -5.92 -10.10 -11.25
N ALA A 67 -6.46 -8.93 -11.61
CA ALA A 67 -5.70 -7.68 -11.54
C ALA A 67 -5.39 -7.36 -10.07
N SER A 68 -4.10 -7.27 -9.72
CA SER A 68 -3.68 -7.14 -8.32
C SER A 68 -2.21 -6.72 -8.17
N ALA A 69 -1.83 -6.30 -6.96
CA ALA A 69 -0.45 -6.02 -6.58
C ALA A 69 0.29 -7.34 -6.32
N ARG A 70 1.21 -7.70 -7.23
CA ARG A 70 1.98 -8.95 -7.19
C ARG A 70 3.27 -8.85 -6.41
N ALA A 71 3.95 -7.72 -6.50
CA ALA A 71 5.27 -7.60 -5.90
C ALA A 71 5.54 -6.22 -5.34
N ILE A 72 6.41 -6.18 -4.35
CA ILE A 72 7.15 -4.99 -3.93
C ILE A 72 8.62 -5.16 -4.29
N ALA A 73 9.29 -4.06 -4.56
CA ALA A 73 10.72 -4.04 -4.72
C ALA A 73 11.36 -3.07 -3.73
N ILE A 74 12.45 -3.49 -3.10
CA ILE A 74 13.15 -2.73 -2.08
C ILE A 74 14.54 -2.39 -2.62
N HIS A 75 14.90 -1.11 -2.57
CA HIS A 75 16.28 -0.67 -2.80
C HIS A 75 17.20 -1.16 -1.70
N VAL A 76 18.27 -1.86 -2.09
CA VAL A 76 19.31 -2.39 -1.21
C VAL A 76 20.69 -1.99 -1.74
N ASP A 77 21.69 -2.06 -0.86
CA ASP A 77 23.09 -1.76 -1.23
C ASP A 77 23.80 -2.91 -1.96
N ASP A 78 23.28 -4.15 -1.83
CA ASP A 78 23.83 -5.37 -2.44
C ASP A 78 22.74 -6.43 -2.51
N ALA A 79 22.17 -6.64 -3.69
CA ALA A 79 21.04 -7.54 -3.92
C ALA A 79 21.41 -9.02 -3.67
N ALA A 80 22.64 -9.42 -3.98
CA ALA A 80 23.10 -10.78 -3.75
C ALA A 80 23.25 -11.09 -2.25
N ASN A 81 23.83 -10.14 -1.48
CA ASN A 81 23.93 -10.25 -0.03
C ASN A 81 22.53 -10.21 0.63
N ALA A 82 21.62 -9.36 0.14
CA ALA A 82 20.24 -9.27 0.61
C ALA A 82 19.51 -10.61 0.42
N LEU A 83 19.62 -11.23 -0.76
CA LEU A 83 19.07 -12.55 -1.02
C LEU A 83 19.68 -13.62 -0.09
N ALA A 84 21.02 -13.66 0.02
CA ALA A 84 21.69 -14.64 0.87
C ALA A 84 21.24 -14.55 2.34
N ARG A 85 21.07 -13.32 2.84
CA ARG A 85 20.55 -13.07 4.19
C ARG A 85 19.10 -13.51 4.34
N ALA A 86 18.24 -13.19 3.37
CA ALA A 86 16.84 -13.59 3.39
C ALA A 86 16.69 -15.12 3.42
N LEU A 87 17.45 -15.82 2.60
CA LEU A 87 17.46 -17.30 2.57
C LEU A 87 17.94 -17.89 3.91
N ALA A 88 18.96 -17.30 4.52
CA ALA A 88 19.44 -17.72 5.83
C ALA A 88 18.41 -17.46 6.96
N GLY A 89 17.54 -16.45 6.78
CA GLY A 89 16.39 -16.16 7.64
C GLY A 89 15.16 -17.03 7.37
N GLY A 90 15.27 -18.01 6.44
CA GLY A 90 14.19 -18.95 6.13
C GLY A 90 13.28 -18.54 4.96
N ALA A 91 13.58 -17.45 4.24
CA ALA A 91 12.81 -17.07 3.07
C ALA A 91 12.98 -18.08 1.92
N ARG A 92 11.95 -18.25 1.10
CA ARG A 92 11.98 -19.06 -0.11
C ARG A 92 12.36 -18.17 -1.31
N ARG A 93 13.37 -18.62 -2.07
CA ARG A 93 13.74 -17.96 -3.33
C ARG A 93 12.61 -18.08 -4.34
N ALA A 94 12.28 -16.98 -5.01
CA ALA A 94 11.40 -17.01 -6.17
C ALA A 94 12.20 -17.17 -7.47
N THR A 95 11.62 -17.88 -8.44
CA THR A 95 12.21 -18.08 -9.76
C THR A 95 11.21 -17.80 -10.88
N PRO A 96 11.65 -17.32 -12.07
CA PRO A 96 10.75 -17.13 -13.20
C PRO A 96 10.04 -18.41 -13.67
N ALA A 97 10.65 -19.57 -13.46
CA ALA A 97 10.05 -20.86 -13.82
C ALA A 97 8.81 -21.17 -12.99
N GLU A 98 8.79 -20.74 -11.72
CA GLU A 98 7.66 -20.98 -10.79
C GLU A 98 6.65 -19.84 -10.81
N PHE A 99 7.11 -18.60 -10.86
CA PHE A 99 6.26 -17.42 -10.70
C PHE A 99 5.97 -16.66 -12.01
N GLY A 100 6.44 -17.15 -13.17
CA GLY A 100 6.38 -16.44 -14.44
C GLY A 100 7.45 -15.36 -14.58
N ALA A 101 7.54 -14.78 -15.78
CA ALA A 101 8.59 -13.83 -16.11
C ALA A 101 8.69 -12.67 -15.09
N PHE A 102 9.92 -12.36 -14.69
CA PHE A 102 10.23 -11.20 -13.87
C PHE A 102 10.33 -9.94 -14.75
N VAL A 103 9.90 -8.81 -14.22
CA VAL A 103 9.92 -7.53 -14.96
C VAL A 103 11.30 -6.87 -14.98
N ILE A 104 12.19 -7.32 -14.11
CA ILE A 104 13.59 -6.87 -14.02
C ILE A 104 14.49 -8.07 -13.72
N ASP A 105 15.76 -7.94 -14.05
CA ASP A 105 16.79 -8.91 -13.66
C ASP A 105 17.29 -8.60 -12.25
N ALA A 106 16.53 -9.02 -11.25
CA ALA A 106 16.86 -8.86 -9.84
C ALA A 106 16.47 -10.09 -9.03
N PRO A 107 17.23 -10.44 -7.98
CA PRO A 107 16.84 -11.51 -7.06
C PRO A 107 15.51 -11.20 -6.38
N ALA A 108 14.71 -12.25 -6.18
CA ALA A 108 13.43 -12.14 -5.48
C ALA A 108 13.22 -13.32 -4.53
N ILE A 109 12.43 -13.07 -3.49
CA ILE A 109 11.90 -14.06 -2.56
C ILE A 109 10.38 -14.05 -2.57
N VAL A 110 9.81 -15.11 -2.04
CA VAL A 110 8.37 -15.24 -1.85
C VAL A 110 7.98 -14.53 -0.55
N GLY A 111 7.01 -13.65 -0.65
CA GLY A 111 6.43 -12.90 0.45
C GLY A 111 5.00 -13.33 0.78
N ILE A 112 4.25 -12.45 1.43
CA ILE A 112 2.87 -12.68 1.88
C ILE A 112 1.98 -13.07 0.70
N GLY A 113 1.26 -14.19 0.84
CA GLY A 113 0.28 -14.64 -0.14
C GLY A 113 0.87 -14.96 -1.52
N ASP A 114 2.07 -15.52 -1.56
CA ASP A 114 2.85 -15.79 -2.77
C ASP A 114 3.19 -14.55 -3.62
N SER A 115 3.09 -13.36 -3.03
CA SER A 115 3.66 -12.15 -3.62
C SER A 115 5.19 -12.24 -3.70
N LEU A 116 5.81 -11.33 -4.45
CA LEU A 116 7.27 -11.29 -4.58
C LEU A 116 7.84 -10.08 -3.85
N VAL A 117 9.06 -10.26 -3.30
CA VAL A 117 9.88 -9.16 -2.78
C VAL A 117 11.20 -9.16 -3.57
N TYR A 118 11.38 -8.18 -4.45
CA TYR A 118 12.62 -7.99 -5.21
C TYR A 118 13.65 -7.21 -4.39
N PHE A 119 14.91 -7.53 -4.58
CA PHE A 119 16.05 -6.76 -4.09
C PHE A 119 16.69 -6.01 -5.25
N VAL A 120 16.74 -4.69 -5.19
CA VAL A 120 17.17 -3.82 -6.30
C VAL A 120 18.34 -2.97 -5.85
N ASP A 121 19.51 -3.17 -6.49
CA ASP A 121 20.76 -2.43 -6.25
C ASP A 121 21.24 -1.65 -7.48
N HIS A 122 20.42 -1.57 -8.53
CA HIS A 122 20.73 -0.91 -9.79
C HIS A 122 19.54 -0.10 -10.31
N ASP A 123 19.81 0.71 -11.34
CA ASP A 123 18.74 1.44 -12.03
C ASP A 123 17.87 0.51 -12.88
N ILE A 124 16.56 0.59 -12.69
CA ILE A 124 15.58 -0.23 -13.42
C ILE A 124 15.06 0.44 -14.71
N GLU A 125 15.33 1.73 -14.93
CA GLU A 125 14.73 2.47 -16.06
C GLU A 125 15.23 1.98 -17.41
N SER A 126 16.47 1.50 -17.45
CA SER A 126 17.10 1.02 -18.67
C SER A 126 16.35 -0.13 -19.35
N VAL A 127 15.64 -0.98 -18.58
CA VAL A 127 14.87 -2.10 -19.16
C VAL A 127 13.49 -1.66 -19.69
N PHE A 128 13.04 -0.45 -19.36
CA PHE A 128 11.81 0.17 -19.85
C PHE A 128 12.06 1.24 -20.93
N SER A 129 13.06 1.00 -21.79
CA SER A 129 13.53 1.96 -22.79
C SER A 129 12.61 2.11 -24.02
N THR A 130 11.66 1.20 -24.24
CA THR A 130 10.68 1.32 -25.34
C THR A 130 9.62 2.35 -24.99
N PRO A 131 9.33 3.33 -25.86
CA PRO A 131 8.26 4.29 -25.60
C PRO A 131 6.89 3.60 -25.46
N TYR A 132 6.19 3.86 -24.37
CA TYR A 132 4.82 3.40 -24.21
C TYR A 132 3.88 4.21 -25.11
N ARG A 133 3.09 3.52 -25.92
CA ARG A 133 2.12 4.13 -26.86
C ARG A 133 0.72 3.61 -26.53
N PRO A 134 -0.06 4.35 -25.72
CA PRO A 134 -1.44 3.96 -25.40
C PRO A 134 -2.34 4.09 -26.62
N GLY A 135 -3.37 3.23 -26.73
CA GLY A 135 -4.39 3.33 -27.77
C GLY A 135 -5.25 4.58 -27.65
N GLN A 136 -5.38 5.14 -26.44
CA GLN A 136 -6.05 6.42 -26.16
C GLN A 136 -5.15 7.31 -25.27
N PRO A 137 -5.24 8.64 -25.39
CA PRO A 137 -4.50 9.56 -24.52
C PRO A 137 -4.81 9.29 -23.03
N VAL A 138 -3.77 9.16 -22.21
CA VAL A 138 -3.90 9.00 -20.77
C VAL A 138 -3.85 10.37 -20.10
N ALA A 139 -4.96 10.79 -19.49
CA ALA A 139 -4.99 11.99 -18.68
C ALA A 139 -4.22 11.74 -17.36
N VAL A 140 -3.37 12.68 -16.99
CA VAL A 140 -2.55 12.61 -15.77
C VAL A 140 -2.94 13.73 -14.82
N ALA A 141 -3.36 13.37 -13.60
CA ALA A 141 -3.73 14.33 -12.58
C ALA A 141 -2.50 15.06 -12.02
N GLU A 142 -2.64 16.31 -11.64
CA GLU A 142 -1.58 17.11 -11.01
C GLU A 142 -1.50 16.82 -9.49
N ALA A 143 -1.32 15.56 -9.14
CA ALA A 143 -1.13 15.13 -7.76
C ALA A 143 0.31 15.42 -7.28
N ALA A 144 0.49 15.58 -5.97
CA ALA A 144 1.76 15.92 -5.37
C ALA A 144 2.42 14.72 -4.64
N ILE A 145 2.32 13.51 -5.23
CA ILE A 145 2.93 12.29 -4.70
C ILE A 145 4.45 12.38 -4.84
N ARG A 146 5.17 11.97 -3.79
CA ARG A 146 6.63 11.95 -3.73
C ARG A 146 7.21 10.55 -3.78
N ALA A 147 6.68 9.63 -2.96
CA ALA A 147 7.21 8.28 -2.79
C ALA A 147 6.10 7.30 -2.39
N ILE A 148 6.40 6.01 -2.40
CA ILE A 148 5.60 5.00 -1.72
C ILE A 148 5.99 5.05 -0.24
N ASP A 149 5.00 5.26 0.64
CA ASP A 149 5.20 5.34 2.09
C ASP A 149 5.20 3.94 2.73
N HIS A 150 4.16 3.15 2.43
CA HIS A 150 4.05 1.79 2.92
C HIS A 150 3.11 0.93 2.06
N THR A 151 3.18 -0.39 2.27
CA THR A 151 2.24 -1.37 1.71
C THR A 151 1.64 -2.18 2.85
N SER A 152 0.34 -2.06 3.05
CA SER A 152 -0.38 -2.79 4.10
C SER A 152 -0.90 -4.12 3.58
N ASN A 153 -0.65 -5.17 4.33
CA ASN A 153 -1.01 -6.53 3.97
C ASN A 153 -2.07 -7.08 4.93
N ILE A 154 -3.02 -7.83 4.38
CA ILE A 154 -3.95 -8.62 5.17
C ILE A 154 -3.52 -10.08 5.13
N VAL A 155 -3.48 -10.67 6.32
CA VAL A 155 -3.13 -12.07 6.53
C VAL A 155 -4.21 -12.76 7.36
N ARG A 156 -4.21 -14.08 7.37
CA ARG A 156 -5.06 -14.85 8.28
C ARG A 156 -4.57 -14.67 9.72
N PRO A 157 -5.46 -14.72 10.73
CA PRO A 157 -5.09 -14.49 12.12
C PRO A 157 -3.93 -15.37 12.62
N GLU A 158 -3.90 -16.62 12.18
CA GLU A 158 -2.85 -17.60 12.54
C GLU A 158 -1.48 -17.26 11.93
N ASN A 159 -1.42 -16.45 10.88
CA ASN A 159 -0.21 -16.09 10.16
C ASN A 159 0.37 -14.72 10.54
N LEU A 160 -0.32 -13.95 11.40
CA LEU A 160 0.09 -12.58 11.75
C LEU A 160 1.49 -12.54 12.39
N ASP A 161 1.75 -13.41 13.36
CA ASP A 161 3.04 -13.46 14.06
C ASP A 161 4.13 -14.03 13.15
N TYR A 162 3.82 -15.07 12.35
CA TYR A 162 4.73 -15.65 11.38
C TYR A 162 5.27 -14.61 10.40
N TRP A 163 4.39 -13.80 9.79
CA TRP A 163 4.82 -12.79 8.83
C TRP A 163 5.57 -11.63 9.48
N ALA A 164 5.23 -11.26 10.72
CA ALA A 164 6.01 -10.25 11.45
C ALA A 164 7.43 -10.74 11.75
N ASP A 165 7.56 -11.98 12.23
CA ASP A 165 8.87 -12.59 12.47
C ASP A 165 9.65 -12.81 11.16
N PHE A 166 8.97 -13.15 10.05
CA PHE A 166 9.59 -13.25 8.73
C PHE A 166 10.32 -11.94 8.34
N TYR A 167 9.67 -10.77 8.44
CA TYR A 167 10.32 -9.49 8.11
C TYR A 167 11.45 -9.15 9.08
N LYS A 168 11.33 -9.50 10.35
CA LYS A 168 12.39 -9.32 11.34
C LYS A 168 13.62 -10.18 11.02
N ASP A 169 13.43 -11.45 10.72
CA ASP A 169 14.51 -12.42 10.57
C ASP A 169 15.19 -12.32 9.18
N THR A 170 14.41 -12.03 8.13
CA THR A 170 14.94 -11.89 6.76
C THR A 170 15.58 -10.54 6.49
N PHE A 171 14.97 -9.44 6.99
CA PHE A 171 15.35 -8.07 6.63
C PHE A 171 15.86 -7.22 7.81
N ALA A 172 15.89 -7.78 9.00
CA ALA A 172 16.17 -7.04 10.25
C ALA A 172 15.17 -5.88 10.49
N PHE A 173 13.94 -6.00 10.01
CA PHE A 173 12.91 -5.01 10.33
C PHE A 173 12.60 -5.07 11.82
N VAL A 174 12.20 -3.92 12.34
CA VAL A 174 11.76 -3.81 13.74
C VAL A 174 10.25 -3.60 13.78
N GLN A 175 9.61 -4.25 14.76
CA GLN A 175 8.20 -3.96 15.03
C GLN A 175 8.11 -2.59 15.69
N LYS A 176 7.60 -1.60 14.97
CA LYS A 176 7.41 -0.24 15.49
C LYS A 176 6.14 -0.12 16.31
N GLN A 177 5.11 -0.92 15.98
CA GLN A 177 3.81 -0.84 16.61
C GLN A 177 3.08 -2.18 16.60
N TYR A 178 2.28 -2.39 17.65
CA TYR A 178 1.23 -3.41 17.73
C TYR A 178 -0.10 -2.71 18.01
N LEU A 179 -1.13 -3.07 17.28
CA LEU A 179 -2.47 -2.53 17.42
C LEU A 179 -3.46 -3.68 17.66
N ASP A 180 -4.37 -3.45 18.59
CA ASP A 180 -5.58 -4.25 18.79
C ASP A 180 -6.77 -3.27 18.78
N VAL A 181 -7.47 -3.23 17.64
CA VAL A 181 -8.53 -2.25 17.39
C VAL A 181 -9.87 -2.95 17.43
N LYS A 182 -10.79 -2.40 18.22
CA LYS A 182 -12.19 -2.81 18.25
C LYS A 182 -13.05 -1.74 17.57
N GLY A 183 -13.73 -2.12 16.48
CA GLY A 183 -14.75 -1.35 15.82
C GLY A 183 -16.09 -1.47 16.56
N ARG A 184 -17.17 -1.13 15.87
CA ARG A 184 -18.52 -1.25 16.42
C ARG A 184 -19.01 -2.70 16.43
N GLN A 185 -18.66 -3.46 15.41
CA GLN A 185 -19.14 -4.83 15.20
C GLN A 185 -18.01 -5.85 15.08
N THR A 186 -16.83 -5.41 14.65
CA THR A 186 -15.69 -6.28 14.34
C THR A 186 -14.41 -5.72 14.96
N GLY A 187 -13.29 -6.43 14.83
CA GLY A 187 -12.00 -6.00 15.34
C GLY A 187 -10.85 -6.44 14.45
N MET A 188 -9.68 -5.84 14.64
CA MET A 188 -8.46 -6.26 13.95
C MET A 188 -7.25 -6.17 14.88
N ARG A 189 -6.24 -7.00 14.59
CA ARG A 189 -4.90 -6.90 15.15
C ARG A 189 -3.92 -6.58 14.04
N ALA A 190 -2.94 -5.73 14.33
CA ALA A 190 -1.93 -5.37 13.35
C ALA A 190 -0.55 -5.21 13.99
N ARG A 191 0.47 -5.55 13.18
CA ARG A 191 1.89 -5.33 13.48
C ARG A 191 2.50 -4.48 12.39
N SER A 192 3.13 -3.38 12.74
CA SER A 192 3.82 -2.52 11.77
C SER A 192 5.30 -2.81 11.79
N MET A 193 5.79 -3.42 10.72
CA MET A 193 7.20 -3.76 10.53
C MET A 193 7.90 -2.68 9.72
N VAL A 194 9.02 -2.17 10.21
CA VAL A 194 9.74 -1.04 9.59
C VAL A 194 11.21 -1.40 9.41
N SER A 195 11.75 -1.09 8.24
CA SER A 195 13.15 -1.28 7.91
C SER A 195 14.07 -0.43 8.79
N PRO A 196 15.34 -0.82 8.99
CA PRO A 196 16.32 -0.03 9.76
C PRO A 196 16.50 1.40 9.25
N CYS A 197 16.35 1.64 7.93
CA CYS A 197 16.42 2.98 7.35
C CYS A 197 15.14 3.82 7.58
N GLY A 198 14.05 3.21 8.07
CA GLY A 198 12.77 3.86 8.28
C GLY A 198 11.94 4.17 7.02
N LYS A 199 12.44 3.81 5.82
CA LYS A 199 11.81 4.16 4.54
C LYS A 199 11.00 3.02 3.90
N VAL A 200 11.04 1.81 4.47
CA VAL A 200 10.19 0.69 4.05
C VAL A 200 9.35 0.28 5.24
N SER A 201 8.06 0.45 5.11
CA SER A 201 7.10 0.08 6.15
C SER A 201 6.09 -0.91 5.61
N ILE A 202 5.83 -1.97 6.38
CA ILE A 202 4.92 -3.05 6.02
C ILE A 202 4.00 -3.32 7.21
N PRO A 203 2.88 -2.61 7.33
CA PRO A 203 1.81 -2.98 8.21
C PRO A 203 1.22 -4.33 7.78
N ILE A 204 1.03 -5.22 8.76
CA ILE A 204 0.42 -6.54 8.57
C ILE A 204 -0.77 -6.61 9.51
N ALA A 205 -1.96 -6.82 8.99
CA ALA A 205 -3.19 -6.86 9.76
C ALA A 205 -3.96 -8.17 9.54
N ALA A 206 -4.69 -8.57 10.57
CA ALA A 206 -5.55 -9.72 10.57
C ALA A 206 -6.87 -9.43 11.30
N ALA A 207 -7.92 -10.18 10.98
CA ALA A 207 -9.16 -10.12 11.71
C ALA A 207 -8.96 -10.52 13.19
N ALA A 208 -9.59 -9.80 14.10
CA ALA A 208 -9.76 -10.25 15.48
C ALA A 208 -11.15 -10.88 15.62
N HIS A 209 -11.18 -12.19 15.90
CA HIS A 209 -12.42 -12.97 15.99
C HIS A 209 -13.06 -12.93 17.39
N ASP A 210 -12.91 -11.80 18.09
CA ASP A 210 -13.47 -11.63 19.43
C ASP A 210 -15.00 -11.46 19.44
N GLN A 211 -15.61 -11.28 18.27
CA GLN A 211 -17.06 -11.13 18.09
C GLN A 211 -17.59 -12.13 17.06
N PRO A 212 -18.30 -13.18 17.47
CA PRO A 212 -18.83 -14.18 16.55
C PRO A 212 -19.94 -13.61 15.65
N GLY A 213 -19.86 -13.92 14.36
CA GLY A 213 -20.97 -13.77 13.42
C GLY A 213 -20.93 -12.56 12.48
N ALA A 214 -20.13 -11.54 12.72
CA ALA A 214 -19.96 -10.43 11.79
C ALA A 214 -18.80 -10.68 10.83
N LEU A 215 -19.01 -10.44 9.52
CA LEU A 215 -17.96 -10.55 8.53
C LEU A 215 -16.98 -9.39 8.70
N ASN A 216 -15.80 -9.69 9.23
CA ASN A 216 -14.72 -8.72 9.38
C ASN A 216 -14.22 -8.27 7.99
N GLN A 217 -13.89 -6.98 7.84
CA GLN A 217 -13.37 -6.43 6.59
C GLN A 217 -12.08 -7.11 6.10
N ASN A 218 -11.25 -7.64 7.02
CA ASN A 218 -10.04 -8.37 6.67
C ASN A 218 -10.39 -9.76 6.13
N ASP A 219 -11.40 -10.43 6.70
CA ASP A 219 -11.92 -11.70 6.17
C ASP A 219 -12.60 -11.47 4.81
N GLU A 220 -13.32 -10.35 4.65
CA GLU A 220 -13.87 -9.96 3.35
C GLU A 220 -12.76 -9.78 2.31
N PHE A 221 -11.65 -9.11 2.68
CA PHE A 221 -10.49 -8.98 1.80
C PHE A 221 -9.93 -10.36 1.42
N ILE A 222 -9.66 -11.24 2.40
CA ILE A 222 -9.13 -12.60 2.15
C ILE A 222 -10.02 -13.37 1.19
N ARG A 223 -11.35 -13.28 1.36
CA ARG A 223 -12.33 -13.91 0.47
C ARG A 223 -12.28 -13.35 -0.94
N ASP A 224 -12.38 -12.01 -1.07
CA ASP A 224 -12.49 -11.32 -2.36
C ASP A 224 -11.17 -11.36 -3.14
N TYR A 225 -10.04 -11.28 -2.43
CA TYR A 225 -8.69 -11.39 -2.97
C TYR A 225 -8.28 -12.84 -3.24
N ARG A 226 -8.99 -13.82 -2.66
CA ARG A 226 -8.71 -15.26 -2.68
C ARG A 226 -7.41 -15.66 -2.02
N GLY A 227 -7.02 -14.96 -0.97
CA GLY A 227 -5.77 -15.22 -0.22
C GLY A 227 -5.30 -14.03 0.59
N GLU A 228 -4.13 -14.19 1.18
CA GLU A 228 -3.40 -13.11 1.84
C GLU A 228 -2.76 -12.18 0.80
N GLY A 229 -2.46 -10.93 1.15
CA GLY A 229 -1.75 -10.04 0.25
C GLY A 229 -1.92 -8.55 0.54
N ILE A 230 -1.49 -7.73 -0.39
CA ILE A 230 -1.49 -6.27 -0.29
C ILE A 230 -2.92 -5.74 -0.43
N GLN A 231 -3.44 -5.16 0.65
CA GLN A 231 -4.76 -4.52 0.69
C GLN A 231 -4.70 -3.08 0.21
N HIS A 232 -3.67 -2.34 0.63
CA HIS A 232 -3.49 -0.97 0.17
C HIS A 232 -2.04 -0.55 0.05
N ILE A 233 -1.83 0.43 -0.80
CA ILE A 233 -0.57 1.11 -0.97
C ILE A 233 -0.75 2.56 -0.57
N ALA A 234 0.09 3.05 0.34
CA ALA A 234 0.10 4.43 0.76
C ALA A 234 1.12 5.24 -0.03
N PHE A 235 0.68 6.37 -0.56
CA PHE A 235 1.51 7.32 -1.28
C PHE A 235 1.78 8.56 -0.43
N LEU A 236 3.04 8.83 -0.19
CA LEU A 236 3.49 10.04 0.48
C LEU A 236 3.28 11.25 -0.42
N SER A 237 2.49 12.21 0.05
CA SER A 237 2.23 13.47 -0.64
C SER A 237 2.95 14.63 0.02
N SER A 238 3.39 15.60 -0.76
CA SER A 238 3.90 16.88 -0.24
C SER A 238 2.80 17.90 0.04
N ASP A 239 1.61 17.71 -0.54
CA ASP A 239 0.38 18.48 -0.28
C ASP A 239 -0.83 17.55 -0.50
N ILE A 240 -1.34 17.00 0.59
CA ILE A 240 -2.49 16.09 0.55
C ILE A 240 -3.75 16.76 0.02
N GLY A 241 -3.94 18.04 0.33
CA GLY A 241 -5.10 18.81 -0.12
C GLY A 241 -5.12 18.99 -1.64
N GLN A 242 -3.98 19.33 -2.25
CA GLN A 242 -3.81 19.40 -3.70
C GLN A 242 -3.99 18.02 -4.34
N THR A 243 -3.34 17.00 -3.79
CA THR A 243 -3.39 15.63 -4.30
C THR A 243 -4.81 15.10 -4.35
N ILE A 244 -5.58 15.22 -3.25
CA ILE A 244 -6.98 14.81 -3.20
C ILE A 244 -7.81 15.59 -4.22
N ALA A 245 -7.63 16.91 -4.33
CA ALA A 245 -8.35 17.74 -5.28
C ALA A 245 -8.13 17.29 -6.72
N ALA A 246 -6.88 17.02 -7.10
CA ALA A 246 -6.52 16.56 -8.44
C ALA A 246 -7.09 15.17 -8.73
N MET A 247 -7.04 14.25 -7.78
CA MET A 247 -7.60 12.90 -7.89
C MET A 247 -9.14 12.92 -7.99
N GLU A 248 -9.83 13.74 -7.18
CA GLU A 248 -11.29 13.92 -7.25
C GLU A 248 -11.70 14.47 -8.63
N ALA A 249 -10.99 15.48 -9.14
CA ALA A 249 -11.24 16.05 -10.46
C ALA A 249 -11.02 15.02 -11.59
N ALA A 250 -10.09 14.07 -11.40
CA ALA A 250 -9.85 12.95 -12.31
C ALA A 250 -10.85 11.79 -12.13
N GLY A 251 -11.80 11.89 -11.18
CA GLY A 251 -12.85 10.90 -10.96
C GLY A 251 -12.46 9.76 -10.00
N ILE A 252 -11.42 9.92 -9.18
CA ILE A 252 -11.12 8.99 -8.09
C ILE A 252 -12.12 9.19 -6.94
N GLY A 253 -12.82 8.11 -6.56
CA GLY A 253 -13.69 8.10 -5.40
C GLY A 253 -12.94 7.83 -4.10
N PHE A 254 -13.30 8.54 -3.04
CA PHE A 254 -12.76 8.32 -1.70
C PHE A 254 -13.79 7.67 -0.77
N MET A 255 -13.32 7.00 0.28
CA MET A 255 -14.17 6.49 1.36
C MET A 255 -14.92 7.66 2.03
N ASP A 256 -15.97 7.37 2.77
CA ASP A 256 -16.76 8.41 3.44
C ASP A 256 -15.90 9.18 4.43
N ALA A 257 -16.14 10.48 4.50
CA ALA A 257 -15.47 11.34 5.46
C ALA A 257 -15.96 11.03 6.89
N PRO A 258 -15.10 11.20 7.90
CA PRO A 258 -15.55 11.19 9.29
C PRO A 258 -16.68 12.17 9.54
N PRO A 259 -17.56 11.93 10.53
CA PRO A 259 -18.62 12.88 10.87
C PRO A 259 -18.06 14.22 11.37
N ALA A 260 -18.80 15.31 11.23
CA ALA A 260 -18.37 16.65 11.63
C ALA A 260 -17.88 16.73 13.09
N ALA A 261 -18.39 15.88 13.99
CA ALA A 261 -17.91 15.80 15.37
C ALA A 261 -16.42 15.42 15.48
N TYR A 262 -15.91 14.64 14.54
CA TYR A 262 -14.49 14.28 14.49
C TYR A 262 -13.61 15.52 14.34
N TYR A 263 -13.99 16.44 13.45
CA TYR A 263 -13.24 17.68 13.18
C TYR A 263 -13.41 18.72 14.28
N ARG A 264 -14.61 18.88 14.85
CA ARG A 264 -14.84 19.79 15.99
C ARG A 264 -13.97 19.45 17.21
N ASN A 265 -13.63 18.19 17.39
CA ASN A 265 -12.79 17.73 18.51
C ASN A 265 -11.28 17.70 18.17
N LEU A 266 -10.87 18.22 17.00
CA LEU A 266 -9.48 18.10 16.56
C LEU A 266 -8.52 18.89 17.44
N ASP A 267 -8.85 20.12 17.82
CA ASP A 267 -8.01 20.94 18.71
C ASP A 267 -7.74 20.27 20.06
N ALA A 268 -8.73 19.54 20.59
CA ALA A 268 -8.56 18.78 21.84
C ALA A 268 -7.67 17.53 21.65
N ARG A 269 -7.80 16.83 20.50
CA ARG A 269 -7.04 15.61 20.22
C ARG A 269 -5.58 15.91 19.82
N VAL A 270 -5.37 16.94 19.00
CA VAL A 270 -4.07 17.32 18.42
C VAL A 270 -3.83 18.81 18.63
N PRO A 271 -3.56 19.25 19.86
CA PRO A 271 -3.37 20.68 20.16
C PRO A 271 -2.21 21.28 19.39
N GLY A 272 -2.44 22.44 18.76
CA GLY A 272 -1.43 23.16 18.00
C GLY A 272 -1.16 22.59 16.60
N HIS A 273 -2.09 21.87 16.01
CA HIS A 273 -1.94 21.26 14.67
C HIS A 273 -1.79 22.28 13.53
N GLY A 274 -2.21 23.52 13.69
CA GLY A 274 -2.04 24.61 12.70
C GLY A 274 -2.80 24.40 11.38
N LEU A 275 -3.85 23.56 11.35
CA LEU A 275 -4.62 23.25 10.17
C LEU A 275 -5.87 24.12 10.05
N HIS A 276 -6.30 24.43 8.83
CA HIS A 276 -7.58 25.05 8.56
C HIS A 276 -8.71 24.00 8.57
N LEU A 277 -9.49 23.93 9.64
CA LEU A 277 -10.51 22.88 9.87
C LEU A 277 -11.46 22.73 8.69
N GLU A 278 -12.01 23.83 8.15
CA GLU A 278 -12.94 23.78 7.00
C GLU A 278 -12.34 23.12 5.76
N ARG A 279 -11.03 23.31 5.51
CA ARG A 279 -10.33 22.67 4.37
C ARG A 279 -10.16 21.19 4.60
N ILE A 280 -9.80 20.78 5.82
CA ILE A 280 -9.59 19.40 6.22
C ILE A 280 -10.91 18.64 6.19
N GLU A 281 -11.98 19.20 6.78
CA GLU A 281 -13.32 18.62 6.80
C GLU A 281 -13.90 18.45 5.40
N ARG A 282 -13.83 19.49 4.55
CA ARG A 282 -14.33 19.46 3.17
C ARG A 282 -13.71 18.34 2.35
N ARG A 283 -12.43 18.01 2.60
CA ARG A 283 -11.70 16.95 1.92
C ARG A 283 -11.78 15.61 2.63
N GLY A 284 -12.46 15.52 3.77
CA GLY A 284 -12.55 14.30 4.55
C GLY A 284 -11.21 13.79 5.06
N ILE A 285 -10.22 14.68 5.28
CA ILE A 285 -8.88 14.32 5.69
C ILE A 285 -8.89 13.92 7.16
N LEU A 286 -8.37 12.74 7.46
CA LEU A 286 -8.11 12.26 8.80
C LEU A 286 -6.83 12.89 9.33
N VAL A 287 -6.83 13.26 10.60
CA VAL A 287 -5.70 13.91 11.27
C VAL A 287 -5.34 13.15 12.53
N ASP A 288 -4.12 12.68 12.61
CA ASP A 288 -3.54 12.14 13.84
C ASP A 288 -2.27 12.92 14.20
N GLY A 289 -1.82 12.82 15.43
CA GLY A 289 -0.59 13.49 15.82
C GLY A 289 -0.42 13.66 17.31
N LYS A 290 0.73 14.22 17.67
CA LYS A 290 1.14 14.48 19.03
C LYS A 290 1.23 15.98 19.30
N ARG A 291 1.13 16.34 20.57
CA ARG A 291 1.31 17.71 21.02
C ARG A 291 2.59 18.31 20.45
N GLY A 292 2.56 19.54 19.92
CA GLY A 292 3.71 20.23 19.36
C GLY A 292 3.76 20.26 17.83
N GLY A 293 2.64 19.99 17.15
CA GLY A 293 2.51 20.19 15.70
C GLY A 293 3.08 19.04 14.84
N ARG A 294 3.45 17.92 15.45
CA ARG A 294 3.79 16.69 14.71
C ARG A 294 2.49 16.00 14.32
N ILE A 295 2.18 16.02 13.04
CA ILE A 295 0.89 15.52 12.54
C ILE A 295 1.05 14.61 11.35
N LEU A 296 0.09 13.72 11.22
CA LEU A 296 -0.12 12.81 10.12
C LEU A 296 -1.50 13.11 9.52
N LEU A 297 -1.55 13.30 8.22
CA LEU A 297 -2.76 13.50 7.46
C LEU A 297 -2.98 12.29 6.55
N GLN A 298 -4.20 11.76 6.50
CA GLN A 298 -4.51 10.54 5.76
C GLN A 298 -5.85 10.69 5.02
N ARG A 299 -5.95 10.09 3.84
CA ARG A 299 -7.19 9.95 3.09
C ARG A 299 -7.17 8.66 2.27
N PHE A 300 -8.27 7.91 2.28
CA PHE A 300 -8.36 6.60 1.67
C PHE A 300 -9.31 6.64 0.47
N THR A 301 -8.87 6.08 -0.67
CA THR A 301 -9.76 5.89 -1.82
C THR A 301 -10.75 4.76 -1.55
N ARG A 302 -11.85 4.72 -2.28
CA ARG A 302 -12.64 3.50 -2.42
C ARG A 302 -11.78 2.43 -3.09
N ARG A 303 -12.23 1.18 -3.08
CA ARG A 303 -11.57 0.08 -3.80
C ARG A 303 -11.40 0.45 -5.28
N GLN A 304 -10.20 0.26 -5.81
CA GLN A 304 -9.83 0.66 -7.17
C GLN A 304 -9.47 -0.55 -8.05
N ILE A 305 -8.87 -1.60 -7.47
CA ILE A 305 -8.42 -2.79 -8.18
C ILE A 305 -8.90 -4.01 -7.37
N GLY A 306 -10.03 -4.60 -7.73
CA GLY A 306 -10.65 -5.61 -6.88
C GLY A 306 -10.84 -5.07 -5.46
N PRO A 307 -10.37 -5.78 -4.40
CA PRO A 307 -10.47 -5.27 -3.03
C PRO A 307 -9.38 -4.25 -2.65
N ILE A 308 -8.41 -3.98 -3.53
CA ILE A 308 -7.28 -3.07 -3.25
C ILE A 308 -7.73 -1.61 -3.35
N PHE A 309 -7.26 -0.78 -2.42
CA PHE A 309 -7.43 0.67 -2.41
C PHE A 309 -6.10 1.40 -2.21
N PHE A 310 -6.11 2.72 -2.30
CA PHE A 310 -4.94 3.57 -2.07
C PHE A 310 -5.16 4.49 -0.90
N GLU A 311 -4.06 4.79 -0.22
CA GLU A 311 -4.00 5.80 0.83
C GLU A 311 -3.15 6.97 0.34
N ILE A 312 -3.59 8.19 0.61
CA ILE A 312 -2.78 9.40 0.47
C ILE A 312 -2.40 9.86 1.86
N ILE A 313 -1.10 10.02 2.08
CA ILE A 313 -0.55 10.36 3.38
C ILE A 313 0.37 11.58 3.28
N GLU A 314 0.26 12.51 4.24
CA GLU A 314 1.22 13.61 4.42
C GLU A 314 1.74 13.60 5.85
N ARG A 315 3.06 13.59 5.99
CA ARG A 315 3.76 13.55 7.27
C ARG A 315 4.40 14.89 7.58
N ARG A 316 4.02 15.52 8.68
CA ARG A 316 4.63 16.74 9.22
C ARG A 316 5.32 16.42 10.55
N GLY A 317 6.47 15.73 10.46
CA GLY A 317 7.25 15.33 11.63
C GLY A 317 6.67 14.16 12.44
N GLU A 318 5.54 13.56 12.03
CA GLU A 318 4.98 12.35 12.64
C GLU A 318 5.32 11.14 11.78
N ASP A 319 5.96 10.14 12.39
CA ASP A 319 6.44 8.92 11.76
C ASP A 319 5.63 7.66 12.17
N GLY A 320 4.51 7.86 12.88
CA GLY A 320 3.53 6.82 13.22
C GLY A 320 2.65 6.41 12.03
N PHE A 321 1.66 5.57 12.29
CA PHE A 321 0.70 5.06 11.29
C PHE A 321 -0.72 5.63 11.46
N GLY A 322 -0.90 6.67 12.26
CA GLY A 322 -2.22 7.25 12.49
C GLY A 322 -3.07 6.45 13.48
N GLU A 323 -2.50 6.09 14.61
CA GLU A 323 -3.16 5.31 15.66
C GLU A 323 -4.51 5.91 16.07
N GLY A 324 -4.55 7.24 16.24
CA GLY A 324 -5.79 7.95 16.55
C GLY A 324 -6.83 7.91 15.42
N ASN A 325 -6.41 7.61 14.20
CA ASN A 325 -7.27 7.50 13.02
C ASN A 325 -7.73 6.06 12.75
N PHE A 326 -7.05 5.05 13.28
CA PHE A 326 -7.38 3.64 13.00
C PHE A 326 -8.84 3.32 13.31
N LYS A 327 -9.33 3.77 14.46
CA LYS A 327 -10.73 3.55 14.82
C LYS A 327 -11.68 4.21 13.82
N ALA A 328 -11.40 5.46 13.41
CA ALA A 328 -12.23 6.17 12.44
C ALA A 328 -12.20 5.51 11.06
N LEU A 329 -11.01 5.05 10.61
CA LEU A 329 -10.88 4.29 9.37
C LEU A 329 -11.65 2.98 9.45
N PHE A 330 -11.47 2.22 10.53
CA PHE A 330 -12.12 0.93 10.71
C PHE A 330 -13.65 1.06 10.72
N GLU A 331 -14.20 2.04 11.45
CA GLU A 331 -15.62 2.35 11.45
C GLU A 331 -16.12 2.80 10.06
N SER A 332 -15.32 3.54 9.29
CA SER A 332 -15.67 3.93 7.92
C SER A 332 -15.71 2.72 6.96
N GLN A 333 -14.82 1.75 7.16
CA GLN A 333 -14.83 0.51 6.41
C GLN A 333 -16.02 -0.39 6.77
N GLU A 334 -16.38 -0.49 8.06
CA GLU A 334 -17.62 -1.17 8.50
C GLU A 334 -18.86 -0.53 7.85
N GLN A 335 -18.95 0.80 7.82
CA GLN A 335 -20.04 1.52 7.15
C GLN A 335 -20.08 1.23 5.64
N ASP A 336 -18.95 1.12 4.99
CA ASP A 336 -18.88 0.72 3.58
C ASP A 336 -19.35 -0.73 3.37
N GLN A 337 -19.02 -1.66 4.28
CA GLN A 337 -19.53 -3.02 4.25
C GLN A 337 -21.07 -3.06 4.41
N VAL A 338 -21.62 -2.28 5.35
CA VAL A 338 -23.09 -2.15 5.54
C VAL A 338 -23.73 -1.64 4.25
N ARG A 339 -23.18 -0.60 3.63
CA ARG A 339 -23.71 -0.02 2.39
C ARG A 339 -23.70 -1.03 1.24
N ARG A 340 -22.68 -1.88 1.16
CA ARG A 340 -22.57 -2.92 0.14
C ARG A 340 -23.35 -4.20 0.49
N GLY A 341 -23.98 -4.27 1.67
CA GLY A 341 -24.75 -5.42 2.13
C GLY A 341 -23.89 -6.63 2.54
N SER A 342 -22.61 -6.44 2.81
CA SER A 342 -21.71 -7.48 3.30
C SER A 342 -21.58 -7.52 4.83
N LEU A 343 -22.16 -6.53 5.53
CA LEU A 343 -22.31 -6.47 6.97
C LEU A 343 -23.73 -5.94 7.29
N ASP A 344 -24.41 -6.52 8.27
CA ASP A 344 -25.73 -6.05 8.70
C ASP A 344 -25.63 -4.69 9.39
N ALA A 345 -26.67 -3.87 9.23
CA ALA A 345 -26.78 -2.62 9.98
C ALA A 345 -27.00 -2.93 11.47
N ALA A 346 -26.19 -2.32 12.34
CA ALA A 346 -26.30 -2.50 13.81
C ALA A 346 -27.51 -1.76 14.39
#